data_2d8042854a3b4eaf26c063819a534f21
#
_entry.id   2d8042854a3b4eaf26c063819a534f21
#
_cell.length_a   1.000
_cell.length_b   1.000
_cell.length_c   1.000
_cell.angle_alpha   90.00
_cell.angle_beta   90.00
_cell.angle_gamma   90.00
#
_symmetry.space_group_name_H-M   'P 1'
#
loop_
_entity.id
_entity.type
_entity.pdbx_description
1 polymer ?
#
loop_
_entity_poly.entity_id
_entity_poly.type
_entity_poly.pdbx_seq_one_letter_code
_entity_poly.pdbx_strand_id
1 'polypeptide(L)'
;SVRSRTKPVKNRAPPAPKKSESPAMDLHIHPLARTLEVRPGANLLEVLREHHVPVSYSCMSGRCGTCRCKVVSGQLLDGGQDAIRPDGQGERYVLACQSTLTESCAIEIPEPDEVVVHPARILKATVTGIDVLTHDIRRLRLKPNKPLEFSPGQYAQLQFAPDLARPYSMAGLSRDAELEFHVRRVPGGRVTAHIFEQLRVGDSVRVSGPLGTAYLRTKHRGPMLCAAGGTGLAPILSIVRGAVATGLTQPVHLYLGVRSDADVYGLGELRELQAQHPGLNVHVVVVTGPARNNQRVGLITDAIRADWPGNLDGWRAYLCGS
;
A
#
# COMPACT_ATOMS: atom_id res chain seq x y z
N SER A 1 -51.64 54.05 -44.03
CA SER A 1 -51.59 52.79 -43.23
C SER A 1 -50.18 52.54 -42.77
N VAL A 2 -49.90 52.85 -41.53
CA VAL A 2 -48.60 52.60 -40.87
C VAL A 2 -48.76 51.33 -40.04
N ARG A 3 -48.07 50.24 -40.38
CA ARG A 3 -47.99 49.02 -39.59
C ARG A 3 -46.83 49.12 -38.61
N SER A 4 -47.16 49.21 -37.33
CA SER A 4 -46.22 49.12 -36.23
C SER A 4 -45.81 47.65 -36.02
N ARG A 5 -44.51 47.34 -36.13
CA ARG A 5 -43.94 46.05 -35.77
C ARG A 5 -43.49 46.07 -34.33
N THR A 6 -44.23 45.42 -33.45
CA THR A 6 -43.76 45.12 -32.08
C THR A 6 -42.78 43.95 -32.10
N LYS A 7 -41.55 44.13 -31.55
CA LYS A 7 -40.56 43.08 -31.38
C LYS A 7 -40.94 42.22 -30.16
N PRO A 8 -40.75 40.89 -30.21
CA PRO A 8 -41.06 40.04 -29.06
C PRO A 8 -40.00 40.24 -27.95
N VAL A 9 -40.49 40.42 -26.73
CA VAL A 9 -39.69 40.45 -25.51
C VAL A 9 -39.14 39.06 -25.24
N LYS A 10 -37.82 38.88 -25.23
CA LYS A 10 -37.19 37.64 -24.83
C LYS A 10 -37.31 37.47 -23.30
N ASN A 11 -38.15 36.55 -22.85
CA ASN A 11 -38.15 36.10 -21.47
C ASN A 11 -36.81 35.46 -21.15
N ARG A 12 -35.99 36.13 -20.33
CA ARG A 12 -34.82 35.50 -19.71
C ARG A 12 -35.32 34.52 -18.64
N ALA A 13 -34.93 33.25 -18.76
CA ALA A 13 -35.11 32.27 -17.71
C ALA A 13 -34.42 32.76 -16.40
N PRO A 14 -35.02 32.50 -15.22
CA PRO A 14 -34.38 32.85 -13.96
C PRO A 14 -33.05 32.12 -13.81
N PRO A 15 -32.03 32.76 -13.19
CA PRO A 15 -30.74 32.11 -12.94
C PRO A 15 -30.97 30.87 -12.08
N ALA A 16 -30.28 29.77 -12.44
CA ALA A 16 -30.30 28.53 -11.67
C ALA A 16 -29.88 28.82 -10.22
N PRO A 17 -30.51 28.18 -9.22
CA PRO A 17 -30.17 28.38 -7.83
C PRO A 17 -28.68 28.07 -7.62
N LYS A 18 -27.94 29.02 -7.05
CA LYS A 18 -26.57 28.80 -6.58
C LYS A 18 -26.64 27.60 -5.61
N LYS A 19 -25.89 26.55 -5.91
CA LYS A 19 -25.67 25.43 -4.95
C LYS A 19 -25.23 26.07 -3.65
N SER A 20 -25.99 25.89 -2.57
CA SER A 20 -25.61 26.29 -1.24
C SER A 20 -24.31 25.56 -0.90
N GLU A 21 -23.20 26.29 -0.87
CA GLU A 21 -21.95 25.73 -0.36
C GLU A 21 -22.20 25.41 1.12
N SER A 22 -22.13 24.14 1.47
CA SER A 22 -22.17 23.71 2.86
C SER A 22 -21.05 24.43 3.61
N PRO A 23 -21.30 24.91 4.85
CA PRO A 23 -20.27 25.62 5.61
C PRO A 23 -19.03 24.76 5.75
N ALA A 24 -17.87 25.38 5.63
CA ALA A 24 -16.58 24.74 5.87
C ALA A 24 -16.51 24.22 7.33
N MET A 25 -15.79 23.16 7.53
CA MET A 25 -15.59 22.50 8.82
C MET A 25 -14.10 22.46 9.13
N ASP A 26 -13.77 22.39 10.43
CA ASP A 26 -12.39 22.27 10.89
C ASP A 26 -12.02 20.81 11.20
N LEU A 27 -10.92 20.36 10.62
CA LEU A 27 -10.25 19.10 10.97
C LEU A 27 -8.96 19.40 11.74
N HIS A 28 -8.97 19.12 13.04
CA HIS A 28 -7.78 19.23 13.88
C HIS A 28 -6.96 17.95 13.89
N ILE A 29 -5.64 18.06 13.73
CA ILE A 29 -4.75 16.91 13.57
C ILE A 29 -3.65 16.94 14.64
N HIS A 30 -3.70 15.97 15.54
CA HIS A 30 -2.67 15.72 16.56
C HIS A 30 -1.69 14.62 16.11
N PRO A 31 -0.43 14.64 16.56
CA PRO A 31 0.24 15.66 17.40
C PRO A 31 0.75 16.88 16.62
N LEU A 32 0.43 17.03 15.33
CA LEU A 32 0.99 18.07 14.44
C LEU A 32 0.48 19.49 14.78
N ALA A 33 -0.49 19.64 15.65
CA ALA A 33 -1.16 20.89 15.95
C ALA A 33 -1.63 21.66 14.69
N ARG A 34 -2.09 20.92 13.67
CA ARG A 34 -2.60 21.48 12.40
C ARG A 34 -4.11 21.50 12.39
N THR A 35 -4.68 22.56 11.83
CA THR A 35 -6.10 22.64 11.52
C THR A 35 -6.27 22.82 10.02
N LEU A 36 -7.12 22.02 9.42
CA LEU A 36 -7.47 22.09 7.99
C LEU A 36 -8.93 22.47 7.86
N GLU A 37 -9.20 23.41 6.97
CA GLU A 37 -10.57 23.73 6.54
C GLU A 37 -11.00 22.72 5.48
N VAL A 38 -12.08 22.00 5.72
CA VAL A 38 -12.52 20.87 4.91
C VAL A 38 -14.01 20.96 4.59
N ARG A 39 -14.43 20.23 3.55
CA ARG A 39 -15.85 20.20 3.14
C ARG A 39 -16.54 18.96 3.70
N PRO A 40 -17.82 19.06 4.09
CA PRO A 40 -18.64 17.89 4.43
C PRO A 40 -18.67 16.90 3.26
N GLY A 41 -18.60 15.60 3.57
CA GLY A 41 -18.62 14.53 2.59
C GLY A 41 -17.26 14.16 2.01
N ALA A 42 -16.18 14.87 2.38
CA ALA A 42 -14.82 14.53 1.95
C ALA A 42 -14.32 13.25 2.64
N ASN A 43 -13.55 12.42 1.90
CA ASN A 43 -12.87 11.27 2.47
C ASN A 43 -11.68 11.72 3.30
N LEU A 44 -11.57 11.22 4.54
CA LEU A 44 -10.52 11.64 5.47
C LEU A 44 -9.11 11.38 4.92
N LEU A 45 -8.84 10.20 4.34
CA LEU A 45 -7.51 9.88 3.80
C LEU A 45 -7.14 10.79 2.63
N GLU A 46 -8.08 11.08 1.74
CA GLU A 46 -7.83 11.98 0.60
C GLU A 46 -7.46 13.38 1.09
N VAL A 47 -8.22 13.94 2.03
CA VAL A 47 -7.93 15.25 2.64
C VAL A 47 -6.54 15.26 3.28
N LEU A 48 -6.20 14.25 4.08
CA LEU A 48 -4.89 14.16 4.73
C LEU A 48 -3.75 14.13 3.69
N ARG A 49 -3.93 13.40 2.59
CA ARG A 49 -2.94 13.31 1.51
C ARG A 49 -2.80 14.61 0.73
N GLU A 50 -3.90 15.25 0.35
CA GLU A 50 -3.92 16.53 -0.37
C GLU A 50 -3.19 17.62 0.40
N HIS A 51 -3.35 17.62 1.72
CA HIS A 51 -2.68 18.57 2.61
C HIS A 51 -1.31 18.11 3.13
N HIS A 52 -0.73 17.05 2.52
CA HIS A 52 0.58 16.52 2.90
C HIS A 52 0.72 16.19 4.39
N VAL A 53 -0.35 15.70 5.00
CA VAL A 53 -0.30 15.16 6.37
C VAL A 53 0.36 13.76 6.30
N PRO A 54 1.37 13.49 7.13
CA PRO A 54 2.15 12.26 7.08
C PRO A 54 1.40 11.07 7.72
N VAL A 55 0.24 10.71 7.16
CA VAL A 55 -0.52 9.54 7.57
C VAL A 55 -0.07 8.32 6.78
N SER A 56 0.11 7.20 7.47
CA SER A 56 0.42 5.93 6.82
C SER A 56 -0.80 5.39 6.07
N TYR A 57 -0.61 4.86 4.86
CA TYR A 57 -1.66 4.21 4.08
C TYR A 57 -1.08 3.14 3.16
N SER A 58 -1.93 2.16 2.76
CA SER A 58 -1.53 1.11 1.82
C SER A 58 -2.70 0.70 0.92
N CYS A 59 -3.59 -0.22 1.34
CA CYS A 59 -4.60 -0.82 0.48
C CYS A 59 -5.72 0.12 0.00
N MET A 60 -5.98 1.22 0.69
CA MET A 60 -7.07 2.17 0.48
C MET A 60 -8.48 1.53 0.42
N SER A 61 -8.63 0.29 0.86
CA SER A 61 -9.86 -0.51 0.81
C SER A 61 -10.32 -1.03 2.18
N GLY A 62 -9.78 -0.50 3.27
CA GLY A 62 -10.17 -0.84 4.63
C GLY A 62 -9.60 -2.16 5.18
N ARG A 63 -8.77 -2.88 4.43
CA ARG A 63 -8.32 -4.23 4.80
C ARG A 63 -7.06 -4.28 5.64
N CYS A 64 -6.11 -3.39 5.40
CA CYS A 64 -4.77 -3.49 6.00
C CYS A 64 -4.62 -2.80 7.36
N GLY A 65 -5.55 -1.94 7.76
CA GLY A 65 -5.48 -1.20 9.02
C GLY A 65 -4.40 -0.09 9.07
N THR A 66 -3.59 0.08 8.02
CA THR A 66 -2.43 0.99 8.02
C THR A 66 -2.80 2.47 8.22
N CYS A 67 -3.96 2.89 7.73
CA CYS A 67 -4.43 4.28 7.85
C CYS A 67 -5.30 4.53 9.09
N ARG A 68 -5.03 3.79 10.17
CA ARG A 68 -5.75 3.93 11.43
C ARG A 68 -5.44 5.27 12.09
N CYS A 69 -6.50 6.00 12.46
CA CYS A 69 -6.43 7.23 13.23
C CYS A 69 -7.31 7.12 14.47
N LYS A 70 -6.91 7.75 15.58
CA LYS A 70 -7.74 7.89 16.77
C LYS A 70 -8.65 9.10 16.61
N VAL A 71 -9.92 8.98 16.94
CA VAL A 71 -10.85 10.11 16.99
C VAL A 71 -10.80 10.70 18.38
N VAL A 72 -10.31 11.94 18.49
CA VAL A 72 -10.18 12.66 19.76
C VAL A 72 -11.49 13.36 20.12
N SER A 73 -12.14 13.98 19.13
CA SER A 73 -13.45 14.63 19.31
C SER A 73 -14.21 14.72 17.97
N GLY A 74 -15.51 14.95 18.06
CA GLY A 74 -16.39 15.01 16.89
C GLY A 74 -16.77 13.63 16.35
N GLN A 75 -17.53 13.63 15.25
CA GLN A 75 -18.00 12.41 14.59
C GLN A 75 -17.57 12.34 13.14
N LEU A 76 -17.35 11.12 12.69
CA LEU A 76 -17.02 10.75 11.33
C LEU A 76 -17.96 9.63 10.91
N LEU A 77 -18.42 9.64 9.67
CA LEU A 77 -19.13 8.51 9.12
C LEU A 77 -18.07 7.45 8.71
N ASP A 78 -18.07 6.34 9.43
CA ASP A 78 -17.18 5.21 9.15
C ASP A 78 -17.92 4.21 8.24
N GLY A 79 -17.41 3.99 7.03
CA GLY A 79 -17.97 3.06 6.05
C GLY A 79 -17.45 1.63 6.20
N GLY A 80 -16.54 1.38 7.15
CA GLY A 80 -15.98 0.06 7.42
C GLY A 80 -16.91 -0.82 8.27
N GLN A 81 -17.19 -2.04 7.83
CA GLN A 81 -17.97 -3.02 8.61
C GLN A 81 -17.26 -3.47 9.91
N ASP A 82 -15.96 -3.27 9.99
CA ASP A 82 -15.14 -3.50 11.16
C ASP A 82 -14.60 -2.16 11.67
N ALA A 83 -15.48 -1.26 12.11
CA ALA A 83 -15.07 -0.16 12.98
C ALA A 83 -14.17 -0.77 14.06
N ILE A 84 -12.91 -0.39 14.06
CA ILE A 84 -11.90 -0.99 14.95
C ILE A 84 -12.48 -0.89 16.36
N ARG A 85 -12.75 -2.07 16.93
CA ARG A 85 -13.34 -2.16 18.26
C ARG A 85 -12.52 -1.30 19.20
N PRO A 86 -13.15 -0.53 20.11
CA PRO A 86 -12.41 0.16 21.14
C PRO A 86 -11.45 -0.85 21.80
N ASP A 87 -10.20 -0.47 21.89
CA ASP A 87 -9.24 -1.25 22.66
C ASP A 87 -9.71 -1.21 24.10
N GLY A 88 -10.34 -2.06 24.69
CA GLY A 88 -10.84 -2.14 26.07
C GLY A 88 -10.73 -0.91 27.00
N GLN A 89 -10.16 0.19 26.51
CA GLN A 89 -9.97 1.48 27.19
C GLN A 89 -10.97 2.57 26.73
N GLY A 90 -11.89 2.24 25.82
CA GLY A 90 -12.93 3.18 25.34
C GLY A 90 -12.46 4.16 24.27
N GLU A 91 -11.25 4.01 23.73
CA GLU A 91 -10.73 4.84 22.66
C GLU A 91 -11.37 4.50 21.31
N ARG A 92 -11.74 5.51 20.55
CA ARG A 92 -12.37 5.33 19.24
C ARG A 92 -11.34 5.48 18.14
N TYR A 93 -11.23 4.47 17.28
CA TYR A 93 -10.38 4.49 16.12
C TYR A 93 -11.18 4.34 14.84
N VAL A 94 -10.67 4.89 13.74
CA VAL A 94 -11.23 4.79 12.39
C VAL A 94 -10.14 4.50 11.38
N LEU A 95 -10.54 3.94 10.23
CA LEU A 95 -9.65 3.82 9.07
C LEU A 95 -9.88 5.02 8.16
N ALA A 96 -8.86 5.88 8.00
CA ALA A 96 -9.01 7.13 7.25
C ALA A 96 -9.51 6.89 5.80
N CYS A 97 -9.12 5.78 5.15
CA CYS A 97 -9.57 5.47 3.80
C CYS A 97 -11.07 5.10 3.69
N GLN A 98 -11.71 4.76 4.81
CA GLN A 98 -13.14 4.38 4.88
C GLN A 98 -13.98 5.44 5.59
N SER A 99 -13.37 6.52 6.05
CA SER A 99 -14.05 7.53 6.86
C SER A 99 -14.40 8.77 6.05
N THR A 100 -15.61 9.28 6.26
CA THR A 100 -16.13 10.50 5.64
C THR A 100 -16.31 11.58 6.70
N LEU A 101 -15.82 12.77 6.41
CA LEU A 101 -15.95 13.95 7.27
C LEU A 101 -17.37 14.48 7.20
N THR A 102 -18.07 14.59 8.34
CA THR A 102 -19.48 15.04 8.43
C THR A 102 -19.64 16.31 9.25
N GLU A 103 -18.74 16.54 10.20
CA GLU A 103 -18.72 17.73 11.06
C GLU A 103 -17.27 18.05 11.46
N SER A 104 -17.06 19.18 12.12
CA SER A 104 -15.75 19.53 12.69
C SER A 104 -15.32 18.48 13.71
N CYS A 105 -14.09 18.00 13.58
CA CYS A 105 -13.57 16.92 14.41
C CYS A 105 -12.08 17.05 14.65
N ALA A 106 -11.60 16.31 15.65
CA ALA A 106 -10.18 16.18 15.94
C ALA A 106 -9.76 14.71 15.86
N ILE A 107 -8.67 14.48 15.18
CA ILE A 107 -8.03 13.17 15.07
C ILE A 107 -6.60 13.21 15.61
N GLU A 108 -6.13 12.04 16.04
CA GLU A 108 -4.73 11.81 16.34
C GLU A 108 -4.18 10.76 15.36
N ILE A 109 -3.14 11.15 14.64
CA ILE A 109 -2.39 10.23 13.79
C ILE A 109 -1.20 9.68 14.59
N PRO A 110 -0.72 8.45 14.30
CA PRO A 110 0.54 7.98 14.88
C PRO A 110 1.65 9.01 14.64
N GLU A 111 2.55 9.17 15.60
CA GLU A 111 3.69 10.08 15.41
C GLU A 111 4.38 9.76 14.07
N PRO A 112 4.62 10.80 13.25
CA PRO A 112 5.29 10.59 11.98
C PRO A 112 6.70 10.09 12.23
N ASP A 113 6.93 8.86 11.81
CA ASP A 113 8.25 8.27 11.75
C ASP A 113 9.07 8.92 10.61
N GLU A 114 10.14 8.31 10.19
CA GLU A 114 10.91 8.75 9.03
C GLU A 114 10.00 8.93 7.80
N VAL A 115 9.77 10.17 7.39
CA VAL A 115 8.95 10.50 6.21
C VAL A 115 9.86 10.76 5.02
N VAL A 116 9.74 9.93 3.99
CA VAL A 116 10.40 10.12 2.70
C VAL A 116 9.33 10.31 1.64
N VAL A 117 9.37 11.44 0.94
CA VAL A 117 8.41 11.76 -0.12
C VAL A 117 9.07 11.63 -1.49
N HIS A 118 8.56 10.73 -2.30
CA HIS A 118 8.88 10.65 -3.71
C HIS A 118 7.67 11.15 -4.51
N PRO A 119 7.84 12.14 -5.42
CA PRO A 119 6.73 12.59 -6.26
C PRO A 119 6.21 11.43 -7.11
N ALA A 120 4.91 11.18 -7.04
CA ALA A 120 4.27 10.21 -7.91
C ALA A 120 4.37 10.67 -9.38
N ARG A 121 4.72 9.75 -10.27
CA ARG A 121 4.87 9.98 -11.72
C ARG A 121 4.06 8.96 -12.49
N ILE A 122 3.70 9.36 -13.70
CA ILE A 122 3.10 8.46 -14.68
C ILE A 122 4.14 8.21 -15.76
N LEU A 123 4.56 6.96 -15.89
CA LEU A 123 5.61 6.56 -16.82
C LEU A 123 5.07 5.50 -17.79
N LYS A 124 5.66 5.46 -18.97
CA LYS A 124 5.53 4.34 -19.92
C LYS A 124 6.67 3.36 -19.62
N ALA A 125 6.36 2.08 -19.49
CA ALA A 125 7.35 1.03 -19.34
C ALA A 125 7.14 -0.07 -20.38
N THR A 126 8.22 -0.76 -20.74
CA THR A 126 8.17 -1.89 -21.66
C THR A 126 8.38 -3.18 -20.87
N VAL A 127 7.60 -4.20 -21.13
CA VAL A 127 7.77 -5.54 -20.58
C VAL A 127 9.07 -6.13 -21.11
N THR A 128 10.02 -6.43 -20.23
CA THR A 128 11.32 -7.03 -20.57
C THR A 128 11.43 -8.50 -20.17
N GLY A 129 10.59 -8.94 -19.23
CA GLY A 129 10.57 -10.34 -18.81
C GLY A 129 9.28 -10.73 -18.10
N ILE A 130 8.89 -11.99 -18.30
CA ILE A 130 7.77 -12.64 -17.64
C ILE A 130 8.24 -14.04 -17.25
N ASP A 131 8.70 -14.20 -16.00
CA ASP A 131 9.27 -15.46 -15.53
C ASP A 131 8.24 -16.22 -14.66
N VAL A 132 8.28 -17.55 -14.73
CA VAL A 132 7.46 -18.41 -13.87
C VAL A 132 8.16 -18.57 -12.53
N LEU A 133 7.53 -18.11 -11.44
CA LEU A 133 8.04 -18.30 -10.08
C LEU A 133 7.41 -19.52 -9.42
N THR A 134 6.09 -19.67 -9.57
CA THR A 134 5.33 -20.87 -9.16
C THR A 134 4.26 -21.17 -10.22
N HIS A 135 3.42 -22.18 -9.96
CA HIS A 135 2.29 -22.52 -10.85
C HIS A 135 1.29 -21.35 -11.01
N ASP A 136 1.17 -20.45 -10.03
CA ASP A 136 0.23 -19.34 -10.01
C ASP A 136 0.88 -17.96 -9.79
N ILE A 137 2.23 -17.87 -9.79
CA ILE A 137 2.94 -16.59 -9.61
C ILE A 137 3.90 -16.36 -10.79
N ARG A 138 3.84 -15.15 -11.35
CA ARG A 138 4.76 -14.62 -12.36
C ARG A 138 5.60 -13.49 -11.80
N ARG A 139 6.88 -13.45 -12.16
CA ARG A 139 7.73 -12.27 -12.03
C ARG A 139 7.60 -11.45 -13.31
N LEU A 140 7.13 -10.23 -13.18
CA LEU A 140 7.02 -9.27 -14.27
C LEU A 140 8.15 -8.25 -14.12
N ARG A 141 8.97 -8.10 -15.16
CA ARG A 141 10.02 -7.08 -15.24
C ARG A 141 9.64 -6.05 -16.29
N LEU A 142 9.74 -4.76 -15.89
CA LEU A 142 9.38 -3.61 -16.71
C LEU A 142 10.53 -2.63 -16.78
N LYS A 143 10.93 -2.25 -17.97
CA LYS A 143 11.90 -1.17 -18.20
C LYS A 143 11.16 0.16 -18.38
N PRO A 144 11.19 1.07 -17.39
CA PRO A 144 10.55 2.36 -17.51
C PRO A 144 11.31 3.27 -18.48
N ASN A 145 10.61 4.17 -19.15
CA ASN A 145 11.21 5.15 -20.07
C ASN A 145 12.00 6.26 -19.35
N LYS A 146 11.79 6.41 -18.04
CA LYS A 146 12.54 7.29 -17.12
C LYS A 146 12.66 6.61 -15.77
N PRO A 147 13.72 6.87 -15.00
CA PRO A 147 13.85 6.32 -13.65
C PRO A 147 12.65 6.67 -12.76
N LEU A 148 12.22 5.72 -11.94
CA LEU A 148 11.22 5.90 -10.91
C LEU A 148 11.90 5.85 -9.54
N GLU A 149 11.97 6.97 -8.86
CA GLU A 149 12.45 7.03 -7.48
C GLU A 149 11.37 6.52 -6.53
N PHE A 150 11.73 5.57 -5.68
CA PHE A 150 10.83 5.01 -4.66
C PHE A 150 11.61 4.46 -3.47
N SER A 151 10.94 4.37 -2.33
CA SER A 151 11.47 3.72 -1.14
C SER A 151 11.12 2.22 -1.15
N PRO A 152 12.05 1.33 -0.73
CA PRO A 152 11.81 -0.11 -0.68
C PRO A 152 10.56 -0.46 0.14
N GLY A 153 9.62 -1.19 -0.45
CA GLY A 153 8.32 -1.53 0.14
C GLY A 153 7.13 -0.81 -0.50
N GLN A 154 7.36 0.27 -1.27
CA GLN A 154 6.30 0.97 -1.97
C GLN A 154 5.75 0.16 -3.16
N TYR A 155 4.59 0.57 -3.67
CA TYR A 155 3.92 -0.04 -4.79
C TYR A 155 3.66 0.97 -5.91
N ALA A 156 3.30 0.47 -7.08
CA ALA A 156 2.83 1.27 -8.22
C ALA A 156 1.56 0.67 -8.80
N GLN A 157 0.74 1.50 -9.43
CA GLN A 157 -0.38 1.03 -10.22
C GLN A 157 0.10 0.70 -11.63
N LEU A 158 -0.12 -0.54 -12.04
CA LEU A 158 0.13 -1.00 -13.40
C LEU A 158 -1.17 -0.98 -14.20
N GLN A 159 -1.16 -0.31 -15.35
CA GLN A 159 -2.29 -0.23 -16.27
C GLN A 159 -1.88 -0.82 -17.62
N PHE A 160 -2.52 -1.90 -18.01
CA PHE A 160 -2.29 -2.65 -19.24
C PHE A 160 -3.23 -2.21 -20.37
N ALA A 161 -4.44 -1.77 -20.02
CA ALA A 161 -5.45 -1.16 -20.89
C ALA A 161 -6.27 -0.15 -20.07
N PRO A 162 -7.10 0.71 -20.69
CA PRO A 162 -7.87 1.75 -19.99
C PRO A 162 -8.67 1.24 -18.79
N ASP A 163 -9.20 0.03 -18.88
CA ASP A 163 -10.02 -0.63 -17.85
C ASP A 163 -9.32 -1.79 -17.13
N LEU A 164 -8.01 -1.98 -17.39
CA LEU A 164 -7.18 -3.05 -16.83
C LEU A 164 -6.03 -2.45 -16.01
N ALA A 165 -6.32 -2.04 -14.78
CA ALA A 165 -5.34 -1.49 -13.87
C ALA A 165 -5.42 -2.12 -12.46
N ARG A 166 -4.27 -2.40 -11.84
CA ARG A 166 -4.15 -2.88 -10.45
C ARG A 166 -2.86 -2.40 -9.81
N PRO A 167 -2.86 -2.19 -8.48
CA PRO A 167 -1.64 -1.91 -7.73
C PRO A 167 -0.84 -3.19 -7.52
N TYR A 168 0.49 -3.08 -7.65
CA TYR A 168 1.45 -4.13 -7.36
C TYR A 168 2.66 -3.54 -6.63
N SER A 169 3.11 -4.23 -5.59
CA SER A 169 4.31 -3.84 -4.85
C SER A 169 5.57 -4.11 -5.66
N MET A 170 6.51 -3.17 -5.59
CA MET A 170 7.82 -3.32 -6.23
C MET A 170 8.71 -4.25 -5.40
N ALA A 171 9.35 -5.21 -6.05
CA ALA A 171 10.24 -6.19 -5.40
C ALA A 171 11.71 -5.78 -5.45
N GLY A 172 12.06 -4.86 -6.36
CA GLY A 172 13.41 -4.34 -6.57
C GLY A 172 13.72 -3.06 -5.78
N LEU A 173 14.76 -2.38 -6.21
CA LEU A 173 15.20 -1.08 -5.69
C LEU A 173 15.08 -0.01 -6.79
N SER A 174 14.97 1.27 -6.40
CA SER A 174 14.83 2.38 -7.36
C SER A 174 16.04 2.54 -8.29
N ARG A 175 17.23 2.07 -7.87
CA ARG A 175 18.47 2.06 -8.65
C ARG A 175 18.56 0.91 -9.66
N ASP A 176 17.66 -0.08 -9.59
CA ASP A 176 17.64 -1.19 -10.53
C ASP A 176 17.22 -0.66 -11.92
N ALA A 177 17.78 -1.25 -12.99
CA ALA A 177 17.47 -0.84 -14.36
C ALA A 177 16.03 -1.15 -14.76
N GLU A 178 15.41 -2.08 -14.07
CA GLU A 178 14.06 -2.57 -14.32
C GLU A 178 13.25 -2.55 -13.02
N LEU A 179 11.94 -2.29 -13.15
CA LEU A 179 10.99 -2.48 -12.07
C LEU A 179 10.55 -3.95 -12.05
N GLU A 180 10.53 -4.54 -10.87
CA GLU A 180 10.15 -5.93 -10.67
C GLU A 180 8.88 -6.04 -9.83
N PHE A 181 7.95 -6.91 -10.27
CA PHE A 181 6.68 -7.17 -9.61
C PHE A 181 6.39 -8.66 -9.58
N HIS A 182 5.82 -9.15 -8.47
CA HIS A 182 5.34 -10.52 -8.36
C HIS A 182 3.81 -10.55 -8.44
N VAL A 183 3.30 -11.23 -9.43
CA VAL A 183 1.85 -11.25 -9.73
C VAL A 183 1.31 -12.64 -9.53
N ARG A 184 0.36 -12.80 -8.61
CA ARG A 184 -0.39 -14.04 -8.44
C ARG A 184 -1.62 -14.04 -9.32
N ARG A 185 -1.91 -15.17 -9.97
CA ARG A 185 -3.15 -15.41 -10.69
C ARG A 185 -4.33 -15.45 -9.71
N VAL A 186 -5.32 -14.62 -9.93
CA VAL A 186 -6.57 -14.59 -9.16
C VAL A 186 -7.66 -15.22 -10.01
N PRO A 187 -8.37 -16.27 -9.54
CA PRO A 187 -9.50 -16.84 -10.26
C PRO A 187 -10.53 -15.75 -10.61
N GLY A 188 -10.92 -15.67 -11.88
CA GLY A 188 -11.83 -14.63 -12.39
C GLY A 188 -11.25 -13.22 -12.46
N GLY A 189 -9.98 -13.01 -12.09
CA GLY A 189 -9.33 -11.70 -12.12
C GLY A 189 -8.94 -11.29 -13.54
N ARG A 190 -9.58 -10.25 -14.10
CA ARG A 190 -9.36 -9.77 -15.48
C ARG A 190 -7.90 -9.35 -15.72
N VAL A 191 -7.29 -8.58 -14.81
CA VAL A 191 -5.91 -8.10 -14.95
C VAL A 191 -4.93 -9.27 -14.88
N THR A 192 -5.10 -10.18 -13.93
CA THR A 192 -4.20 -11.33 -13.80
C THR A 192 -4.37 -12.32 -14.97
N ALA A 193 -5.59 -12.53 -15.49
CA ALA A 193 -5.81 -13.30 -16.71
C ALA A 193 -5.04 -12.70 -17.89
N HIS A 194 -5.12 -11.37 -18.08
CA HIS A 194 -4.36 -10.68 -19.13
C HIS A 194 -2.85 -10.91 -18.98
N ILE A 195 -2.30 -10.75 -17.76
CA ILE A 195 -0.85 -10.94 -17.51
C ILE A 195 -0.41 -12.39 -17.81
N PHE A 196 -1.23 -13.38 -17.48
CA PHE A 196 -0.87 -14.79 -17.64
C PHE A 196 -1.08 -15.33 -19.07
N GLU A 197 -2.02 -14.77 -19.82
CA GLU A 197 -2.49 -15.35 -21.09
C GLU A 197 -2.13 -14.48 -22.30
N GLN A 198 -2.11 -13.17 -22.16
CA GLN A 198 -2.03 -12.23 -23.28
C GLN A 198 -0.76 -11.39 -23.29
N LEU A 199 -0.26 -10.95 -22.12
CA LEU A 199 0.90 -10.07 -22.02
C LEU A 199 2.16 -10.72 -22.60
N ARG A 200 2.94 -9.96 -23.36
CA ARG A 200 4.16 -10.41 -24.01
C ARG A 200 5.32 -9.47 -23.71
N VAL A 201 6.55 -9.99 -23.80
CA VAL A 201 7.77 -9.17 -23.82
C VAL A 201 7.68 -8.21 -25.00
N GLY A 202 7.99 -6.94 -24.76
CA GLY A 202 7.85 -5.85 -25.74
C GLY A 202 6.56 -5.04 -25.58
N ASP A 203 5.55 -5.54 -24.86
CA ASP A 203 4.32 -4.80 -24.62
C ASP A 203 4.56 -3.57 -23.74
N SER A 204 3.68 -2.57 -23.89
CA SER A 204 3.74 -1.32 -23.15
C SER A 204 2.79 -1.36 -21.95
N VAL A 205 3.28 -0.94 -20.80
CA VAL A 205 2.53 -0.82 -19.55
C VAL A 205 2.66 0.61 -19.03
N ARG A 206 1.56 1.20 -18.58
CA ARG A 206 1.57 2.48 -17.86
C ARG A 206 1.79 2.22 -16.38
N VAL A 207 2.81 2.85 -15.82
CA VAL A 207 3.19 2.74 -14.40
C VAL A 207 2.90 4.07 -13.72
N SER A 208 2.09 4.06 -12.66
CA SER A 208 1.77 5.26 -11.87
C SER A 208 2.21 5.04 -10.41
N GLY A 209 3.15 5.82 -9.95
CA GLY A 209 3.72 5.68 -8.60
C GLY A 209 4.94 6.57 -8.38
N PRO A 210 5.66 6.39 -7.26
CA PRO A 210 5.38 5.41 -6.21
C PRO A 210 4.18 5.79 -5.35
N LEU A 211 3.60 4.78 -4.69
CA LEU A 211 2.47 4.91 -3.78
C LEU A 211 2.74 4.12 -2.50
N GLY A 212 2.02 4.48 -1.43
CA GLY A 212 2.10 3.79 -0.14
C GLY A 212 3.20 4.35 0.78
N THR A 213 3.01 4.10 2.07
CA THR A 213 3.89 4.58 3.15
C THR A 213 4.50 3.45 3.98
N ALA A 214 4.19 2.19 3.64
CA ALA A 214 4.80 1.00 4.24
C ALA A 214 6.15 0.70 3.58
N TYR A 215 7.17 1.49 3.87
CA TYR A 215 8.52 1.39 3.30
C TYR A 215 9.59 1.31 4.38
N LEU A 216 10.78 0.88 3.99
CA LEU A 216 11.95 0.74 4.86
C LEU A 216 12.25 2.05 5.62
N ARG A 217 12.35 1.95 6.94
CA ARG A 217 12.78 3.04 7.83
C ARG A 217 14.28 2.92 8.08
N THR A 218 15.06 3.72 7.39
CA THR A 218 16.53 3.60 7.40
C THR A 218 17.17 4.10 8.69
N LYS A 219 16.45 4.91 9.47
CA LYS A 219 16.91 5.39 10.79
C LYS A 219 16.65 4.43 11.93
N HIS A 220 15.80 3.42 11.73
CA HIS A 220 15.54 2.41 12.74
C HIS A 220 16.79 1.58 13.02
N ARG A 221 17.08 1.32 14.31
CA ARG A 221 18.28 0.59 14.75
C ARG A 221 17.99 -0.71 15.49
N GLY A 222 16.74 -0.93 15.88
CA GLY A 222 16.30 -2.17 16.52
C GLY A 222 16.12 -3.32 15.52
N PRO A 223 15.83 -4.53 16.00
CA PRO A 223 15.53 -5.67 15.15
C PRO A 223 14.35 -5.42 14.21
N MET A 224 14.31 -6.14 13.09
CA MET A 224 13.24 -6.06 12.11
C MET A 224 12.51 -7.39 12.01
N LEU A 225 11.18 -7.35 12.10
CA LEU A 225 10.29 -8.48 11.82
C LEU A 225 9.64 -8.26 10.45
N CYS A 226 9.93 -9.14 9.51
CA CYS A 226 9.36 -9.11 8.16
C CYS A 226 8.46 -10.33 7.96
N ALA A 227 7.17 -10.14 7.75
CA ALA A 227 6.22 -11.22 7.50
C ALA A 227 5.60 -11.08 6.12
N ALA A 228 5.78 -12.11 5.29
CA ALA A 228 5.34 -12.17 3.89
C ALA A 228 4.38 -13.33 3.67
N GLY A 229 3.13 -13.04 3.30
CA GLY A 229 2.16 -14.04 2.85
C GLY A 229 2.13 -14.12 1.32
N GLY A 230 2.55 -15.25 0.73
CA GLY A 230 2.56 -15.44 -0.73
C GLY A 230 3.30 -14.33 -1.47
N THR A 231 2.63 -13.59 -2.38
CA THR A 231 3.22 -12.46 -3.12
C THR A 231 3.53 -11.24 -2.26
N GLY A 232 3.16 -11.23 -0.98
CA GLY A 232 3.67 -10.28 -0.01
C GLY A 232 5.20 -10.35 0.14
N LEU A 233 5.84 -11.39 -0.39
CA LEU A 233 7.30 -11.46 -0.48
C LEU A 233 7.88 -10.31 -1.33
N ALA A 234 7.19 -9.83 -2.36
CA ALA A 234 7.70 -8.78 -3.24
C ALA A 234 8.13 -7.51 -2.47
N PRO A 235 7.25 -6.81 -1.72
CA PRO A 235 7.66 -5.65 -0.96
C PRO A 235 8.62 -5.98 0.19
N ILE A 236 8.50 -7.15 0.81
CA ILE A 236 9.42 -7.59 1.86
C ILE A 236 10.82 -7.82 1.28
N LEU A 237 10.93 -8.42 0.11
CA LEU A 237 12.21 -8.59 -0.59
C LEU A 237 12.85 -7.23 -0.90
N SER A 238 12.07 -6.27 -1.40
CA SER A 238 12.52 -4.89 -1.62
C SER A 238 13.04 -4.26 -0.33
N ILE A 239 12.32 -4.39 0.79
CA ILE A 239 12.73 -3.86 2.10
C ILE A 239 14.05 -4.48 2.57
N VAL A 240 14.18 -5.81 2.50
CA VAL A 240 15.42 -6.49 2.92
C VAL A 240 16.59 -6.14 1.99
N ARG A 241 16.39 -6.10 0.69
CA ARG A 241 17.41 -5.61 -0.28
C ARG A 241 17.83 -4.18 0.02
N GLY A 242 16.86 -3.31 0.35
CA GLY A 242 17.11 -1.93 0.75
C GLY A 242 17.91 -1.83 2.06
N ALA A 243 17.58 -2.64 3.04
CA ALA A 243 18.29 -2.71 4.31
C ALA A 243 19.77 -3.12 4.09
N VAL A 244 20.01 -4.18 3.33
CA VAL A 244 21.36 -4.62 2.95
C VAL A 244 22.09 -3.51 2.19
N ALA A 245 21.45 -2.92 1.20
CA ALA A 245 22.03 -1.89 0.35
C ALA A 245 22.41 -0.59 1.09
N THR A 246 21.71 -0.28 2.18
CA THR A 246 22.00 0.89 3.04
C THR A 246 22.92 0.57 4.21
N GLY A 247 23.42 -0.67 4.29
CA GLY A 247 24.35 -1.10 5.33
C GLY A 247 23.72 -1.24 6.71
N LEU A 248 22.42 -1.49 6.80
CA LEU A 248 21.78 -1.81 8.07
C LEU A 248 22.30 -3.15 8.58
N THR A 249 22.71 -3.20 9.85
CA THR A 249 23.35 -4.39 10.46
C THR A 249 22.50 -5.08 11.51
N GLN A 250 21.36 -4.51 11.89
CA GLN A 250 20.48 -5.10 12.89
C GLN A 250 19.88 -6.43 12.40
N PRO A 251 19.50 -7.31 13.35
CA PRO A 251 18.87 -8.58 13.01
C PRO A 251 17.56 -8.38 12.21
N VAL A 252 17.37 -9.20 11.19
CA VAL A 252 16.14 -9.26 10.39
C VAL A 252 15.59 -10.68 10.46
N HIS A 253 14.36 -10.82 10.94
CA HIS A 253 13.66 -12.09 10.99
C HIS A 253 12.55 -12.08 9.94
N LEU A 254 12.76 -12.81 8.84
CA LEU A 254 11.84 -12.91 7.73
C LEU A 254 11.04 -14.21 7.79
N TYR A 255 9.73 -14.11 7.87
CA TYR A 255 8.79 -15.23 7.82
C TYR A 255 8.07 -15.22 6.48
N LEU A 256 8.27 -16.26 5.67
CA LEU A 256 7.55 -16.50 4.42
C LEU A 256 6.46 -17.55 4.67
N GLY A 257 5.20 -17.13 4.66
CA GLY A 257 4.04 -18.01 4.78
C GLY A 257 3.42 -18.30 3.43
N VAL A 258 3.26 -19.58 3.11
CA VAL A 258 2.63 -20.06 1.87
C VAL A 258 1.68 -21.22 2.16
N ARG A 259 0.83 -21.58 1.19
CA ARG A 259 -0.14 -22.67 1.39
C ARG A 259 0.54 -24.04 1.48
N SER A 260 1.48 -24.30 0.57
CA SER A 260 2.18 -25.58 0.47
C SER A 260 3.61 -25.37 -0.02
N ASP A 261 4.41 -26.43 -0.01
CA ASP A 261 5.78 -26.42 -0.53
C ASP A 261 5.84 -26.00 -2.02
N ALA A 262 4.82 -26.33 -2.82
CA ALA A 262 4.74 -25.94 -4.23
C ALA A 262 4.56 -24.42 -4.44
N ASP A 263 4.17 -23.69 -3.41
CA ASP A 263 3.98 -22.23 -3.44
C ASP A 263 5.23 -21.47 -2.96
N VAL A 264 6.28 -22.18 -2.53
CA VAL A 264 7.53 -21.56 -2.05
C VAL A 264 8.34 -21.04 -3.23
N TYR A 265 8.78 -19.79 -3.17
CA TYR A 265 9.64 -19.18 -4.17
C TYR A 265 10.58 -18.12 -3.54
N GLY A 266 11.53 -17.59 -4.31
CA GLY A 266 12.43 -16.51 -3.88
C GLY A 266 13.54 -16.95 -2.91
N LEU A 267 13.65 -18.25 -2.58
CA LEU A 267 14.66 -18.73 -1.63
C LEU A 267 16.09 -18.54 -2.13
N GLY A 268 16.34 -18.55 -3.43
CA GLY A 268 17.66 -18.28 -4.02
C GLY A 268 18.11 -16.87 -3.67
N GLU A 269 17.27 -15.89 -3.97
CA GLU A 269 17.52 -14.46 -3.69
C GLU A 269 17.68 -14.20 -2.18
N LEU A 270 16.85 -14.84 -1.35
CA LEU A 270 16.98 -14.73 0.10
C LEU A 270 18.30 -15.30 0.64
N ARG A 271 18.80 -16.41 0.08
CA ARG A 271 20.13 -16.96 0.44
C ARG A 271 21.26 -16.02 0.04
N GLU A 272 21.18 -15.39 -1.11
CA GLU A 272 22.17 -14.37 -1.54
C GLU A 272 22.17 -13.17 -0.60
N LEU A 273 21.00 -12.74 -0.14
CA LEU A 273 20.89 -11.67 0.86
C LEU A 273 21.40 -12.09 2.23
N GLN A 274 21.18 -13.35 2.65
CA GLN A 274 21.76 -13.90 3.89
C GLN A 274 23.29 -13.93 3.83
N ALA A 275 23.88 -14.24 2.68
CA ALA A 275 25.34 -14.20 2.52
C ALA A 275 25.91 -12.77 2.68
N GLN A 276 25.16 -11.74 2.29
CA GLN A 276 25.53 -10.33 2.42
C GLN A 276 25.21 -9.76 3.81
N HIS A 277 24.18 -10.29 4.47
CA HIS A 277 23.71 -9.84 5.79
C HIS A 277 23.52 -11.05 6.72
N PRO A 278 24.55 -11.45 7.48
CA PRO A 278 24.50 -12.64 8.37
C PRO A 278 23.41 -12.57 9.45
N GLY A 279 22.91 -11.38 9.76
CA GLY A 279 21.79 -11.16 10.69
C GLY A 279 20.41 -11.45 10.08
N LEU A 280 20.29 -11.80 8.78
CA LEU A 280 19.04 -12.18 8.14
C LEU A 280 18.70 -13.64 8.43
N ASN A 281 17.62 -13.86 9.18
CA ASN A 281 17.08 -15.18 9.49
C ASN A 281 15.81 -15.41 8.68
N VAL A 282 15.78 -16.44 7.85
CA VAL A 282 14.64 -16.77 6.99
C VAL A 282 13.92 -18.00 7.51
N HIS A 283 12.62 -17.85 7.75
CA HIS A 283 11.72 -18.90 8.22
C HIS A 283 10.62 -19.14 7.18
N VAL A 284 10.50 -20.37 6.69
CA VAL A 284 9.44 -20.76 5.75
C VAL A 284 8.36 -21.52 6.51
N VAL A 285 7.12 -21.08 6.37
CA VAL A 285 5.95 -21.69 7.00
C VAL A 285 4.95 -22.10 5.94
N VAL A 286 4.57 -23.37 5.94
CA VAL A 286 3.58 -23.95 5.01
C VAL A 286 2.32 -24.34 5.79
N VAL A 287 1.16 -24.00 5.25
CA VAL A 287 -0.12 -24.30 5.92
C VAL A 287 -0.47 -25.78 5.80
N THR A 288 -0.21 -26.37 4.63
CA THR A 288 -0.59 -27.76 4.30
C THR A 288 0.57 -28.54 3.70
N GLY A 289 0.55 -29.84 3.88
CA GLY A 289 1.54 -30.76 3.34
C GLY A 289 2.70 -31.08 4.29
N PRO A 290 3.59 -31.95 3.91
CA PRO A 290 4.77 -32.27 4.69
C PRO A 290 5.76 -31.09 4.67
N ALA A 291 6.29 -30.75 5.83
CA ALA A 291 7.41 -29.82 5.93
C ALA A 291 8.65 -30.40 5.25
N ARG A 292 9.32 -29.63 4.41
CA ARG A 292 10.60 -29.99 3.79
C ARG A 292 11.69 -29.02 4.26
N ASN A 293 12.92 -29.51 4.37
CA ASN A 293 14.10 -28.65 4.51
C ASN A 293 13.96 -27.52 5.55
N ASN A 294 13.67 -27.84 6.80
CA ASN A 294 13.47 -26.88 7.88
C ASN A 294 12.24 -25.95 7.76
N GLN A 295 11.30 -26.28 6.88
CA GLN A 295 10.00 -25.61 6.87
C GLN A 295 9.21 -25.97 8.13
N ARG A 296 8.36 -25.03 8.58
CA ARG A 296 7.37 -25.25 9.63
C ARG A 296 5.99 -25.48 9.04
N VAL A 297 5.17 -26.27 9.70
CA VAL A 297 3.75 -26.45 9.35
C VAL A 297 2.90 -25.58 10.28
N GLY A 298 1.92 -24.87 9.71
CA GLY A 298 0.99 -24.03 10.46
C GLY A 298 0.81 -22.63 9.87
N LEU A 299 0.38 -21.71 10.70
CA LEU A 299 0.24 -20.31 10.31
C LEU A 299 1.50 -19.51 10.64
N ILE A 300 1.79 -18.51 9.81
CA ILE A 300 2.91 -17.59 10.01
C ILE A 300 2.83 -16.87 11.37
N THR A 301 1.60 -16.53 11.81
CA THR A 301 1.34 -15.89 13.10
C THR A 301 1.69 -16.79 14.28
N ASP A 302 1.45 -18.09 14.15
CA ASP A 302 1.76 -19.06 15.21
C ASP A 302 3.27 -19.28 15.31
N ALA A 303 3.96 -19.33 14.17
CA ALA A 303 5.41 -19.43 14.13
C ALA A 303 6.07 -18.19 14.77
N ILE A 304 5.62 -16.99 14.43
CA ILE A 304 6.12 -15.73 15.01
C ILE A 304 5.87 -15.72 16.53
N ARG A 305 4.66 -16.09 16.97
CA ARG A 305 4.30 -16.10 18.39
C ARG A 305 5.10 -17.14 19.19
N ALA A 306 5.41 -18.28 18.58
CA ALA A 306 6.24 -19.32 19.21
C ALA A 306 7.70 -18.86 19.36
N ASP A 307 8.25 -18.18 18.38
CA ASP A 307 9.64 -17.68 18.45
C ASP A 307 9.76 -16.43 19.35
N TRP A 308 8.72 -15.62 19.43
CA TRP A 308 8.69 -14.34 20.15
C TRP A 308 7.47 -14.26 21.06
N PRO A 309 7.44 -14.99 22.20
CA PRO A 309 6.28 -15.04 23.09
C PRO A 309 6.07 -13.76 23.92
N GLY A 310 7.07 -12.87 23.95
CA GLY A 310 7.01 -11.59 24.64
C GLY A 310 6.54 -10.45 23.74
N ASN A 311 6.72 -9.21 24.24
CA ASN A 311 6.52 -8.03 23.42
C ASN A 311 7.72 -7.80 22.47
N LEU A 312 7.49 -7.02 21.43
CA LEU A 312 8.51 -6.66 20.44
C LEU A 312 8.86 -5.16 20.55
N ASP A 313 8.98 -4.67 21.80
CA ASP A 313 9.37 -3.27 22.01
C ASP A 313 10.72 -2.96 21.37
N GLY A 314 10.79 -1.83 20.70
CA GLY A 314 11.98 -1.43 19.95
C GLY A 314 12.19 -2.16 18.61
N TRP A 315 11.30 -3.07 18.21
CA TRP A 315 11.33 -3.69 16.89
C TRP A 315 10.58 -2.85 15.87
N ARG A 316 10.92 -3.07 14.60
CA ARG A 316 10.14 -2.58 13.47
C ARG A 316 9.53 -3.77 12.72
N ALA A 317 8.21 -3.77 12.56
CA ALA A 317 7.51 -4.82 11.80
C ALA A 317 7.11 -4.33 10.41
N TYR A 318 7.34 -5.17 9.40
CA TYR A 318 6.86 -5.02 8.03
C TYR A 318 6.03 -6.25 7.67
N LEU A 319 4.72 -6.05 7.50
CA LEU A 319 3.76 -7.12 7.28
C LEU A 319 3.12 -6.94 5.90
N CYS A 320 3.18 -7.97 5.06
CA CYS A 320 2.61 -7.94 3.73
C CYS A 320 2.04 -9.30 3.34
N GLY A 321 0.84 -9.30 2.77
CA GLY A 321 0.16 -10.52 2.34
C GLY A 321 -1.32 -10.28 2.15
N SER A 322 -2.07 -11.33 1.82
CA SER A 322 -3.52 -11.36 1.65
C SER A 322 -4.17 -12.21 2.72
#